data_86428fc518238acab801af3170637aa0
#
_entry.id   86428fc518238acab801af3170637aa0
#
_cell.length_a   1.000
_cell.length_b   1.000
_cell.length_c   1.000
_cell.angle_alpha   90.00
_cell.angle_beta   90.00
_cell.angle_gamma   90.00
#
_symmetry.space_group_name_H-M   'P 1'
#
loop_
_entity.id
_entity.type
_entity.pdbx_description
1 polymer ?
#
loop_
_entity_poly.entity_id
_entity_poly.type
_entity_poly.pdbx_seq_one_letter_code
_entity_poly.pdbx_strand_id
1 'polypeptide(L)'
;MMPTMLGPALRRSESRAERDNMRFYAELASAKDPELSFPAPTEEPRISSRAANPVAEWMAHGPVHNIRFNSSFEAVNPALREQCRGYVRNNVVHAQHWRHEDGPHPTLCVIHGFMGSPYLFNGLFFSLPWFYRSGYDVLLYTLPFHGARAEKGSPFSGYGYFAHGFAGFAEAMAQAVHDFRSLIDYLEFTGVDRIALTGMSLGGYTSALIACVDDRIQAVIPNVPVVTPDRTVDEWFPANYVVRLRISSQARTTTWSAPQRSTRHH
;
A
#
# COMPACT_ATOMS: atom_id res chain seq x y z
N MET A 1 -24.23 1.46 37.00
CA MET A 1 -23.63 0.31 36.34
C MET A 1 -24.44 -0.01 35.08
N MET A 2 -24.13 0.69 33.99
CA MET A 2 -24.77 0.51 32.68
C MET A 2 -23.66 0.34 31.64
N PRO A 3 -23.39 -0.85 31.13
CA PRO A 3 -22.67 -0.95 29.88
C PRO A 3 -23.03 -2.17 29.03
N THR A 4 -24.25 -2.37 28.56
CA THR A 4 -24.52 -3.59 27.77
C THR A 4 -25.48 -3.42 26.58
N MET A 5 -25.95 -2.23 26.30
CA MET A 5 -26.85 -2.00 25.15
C MET A 5 -26.16 -1.43 23.88
N LEU A 6 -24.91 -0.97 23.97
CA LEU A 6 -24.20 -0.37 22.83
C LEU A 6 -23.55 -1.39 21.88
N GLY A 7 -23.19 -2.59 22.37
CA GLY A 7 -22.44 -3.58 21.59
C GLY A 7 -23.12 -4.08 20.30
N PRO A 8 -24.38 -4.50 20.33
CA PRO A 8 -25.09 -4.99 19.12
C PRO A 8 -25.41 -3.88 18.12
N ALA A 9 -25.68 -2.66 18.61
CA ALA A 9 -25.95 -1.51 17.75
C ALA A 9 -24.72 -1.02 17.02
N LEU A 10 -23.55 -0.95 17.70
CA LEU A 10 -22.27 -0.61 17.10
C LEU A 10 -21.87 -1.62 16.02
N ARG A 11 -22.04 -2.94 16.25
CA ARG A 11 -21.73 -3.97 15.25
C ARG A 11 -22.63 -3.95 14.03
N ARG A 12 -23.93 -3.63 14.21
CA ARG A 12 -24.85 -3.45 13.09
C ARG A 12 -24.46 -2.22 12.27
N SER A 13 -23.98 -1.15 12.90
CA SER A 13 -23.50 0.05 12.21
C SER A 13 -22.19 -0.21 11.46
N GLU A 14 -21.21 -0.92 12.05
CA GLU A 14 -19.96 -1.28 11.38
C GLU A 14 -20.21 -2.19 10.18
N SER A 15 -21.04 -3.22 10.31
CA SER A 15 -21.37 -4.12 9.18
C SER A 15 -22.19 -3.42 8.10
N ARG A 16 -22.96 -2.40 8.45
CA ARG A 16 -23.68 -1.57 7.48
C ARG A 16 -22.72 -0.64 6.74
N ALA A 17 -21.86 0.06 7.46
CA ALA A 17 -20.83 0.93 6.88
C ALA A 17 -19.92 0.16 5.91
N GLU A 18 -19.49 -1.04 6.26
CA GLU A 18 -18.66 -1.88 5.37
C GLU A 18 -19.43 -2.28 4.10
N ARG A 19 -20.72 -2.63 4.21
CA ARG A 19 -21.57 -2.90 3.03
C ARG A 19 -21.77 -1.68 2.15
N ASP A 20 -21.96 -0.51 2.75
CA ASP A 20 -22.14 0.74 2.01
C ASP A 20 -20.82 1.11 1.30
N ASN A 21 -19.67 0.93 1.94
CA ASN A 21 -18.37 1.09 1.32
C ASN A 21 -18.16 0.11 0.14
N MET A 22 -18.51 -1.17 0.32
CA MET A 22 -18.39 -2.16 -0.77
C MET A 22 -19.29 -1.86 -1.94
N ARG A 23 -20.50 -1.32 -1.70
CA ARG A 23 -21.38 -0.85 -2.77
C ARG A 23 -20.75 0.29 -3.53
N PHE A 24 -20.15 1.26 -2.84
CA PHE A 24 -19.44 2.37 -3.46
C PHE A 24 -18.38 1.88 -4.46
N TYR A 25 -17.51 0.93 -4.04
CA TYR A 25 -16.46 0.41 -4.95
C TYR A 25 -17.04 -0.44 -6.09
N ALA A 26 -18.15 -1.15 -5.87
CA ALA A 26 -18.84 -1.88 -6.93
C ALA A 26 -19.45 -0.92 -7.99
N GLU A 27 -20.04 0.18 -7.56
CA GLU A 27 -20.54 1.22 -8.45
C GLU A 27 -19.39 1.88 -9.23
N LEU A 28 -18.27 2.20 -8.54
CA LEU A 28 -17.08 2.76 -9.14
C LEU A 28 -16.51 1.82 -10.23
N ALA A 29 -16.39 0.53 -9.92
CA ALA A 29 -15.91 -0.48 -10.88
C ALA A 29 -16.87 -0.64 -12.09
N SER A 30 -18.17 -0.43 -11.89
CA SER A 30 -19.17 -0.51 -12.95
C SER A 30 -19.07 0.63 -13.98
N ALA A 31 -18.44 1.74 -13.61
CA ALA A 31 -18.18 2.86 -14.51
C ALA A 31 -17.13 2.51 -15.60
N LYS A 32 -16.33 1.48 -15.38
CA LYS A 32 -15.24 1.04 -16.27
C LYS A 32 -14.24 2.14 -16.63
N ASP A 33 -14.09 3.10 -15.75
CA ASP A 33 -13.12 4.18 -15.85
C ASP A 33 -12.08 3.98 -14.73
N PRO A 34 -10.85 3.54 -15.07
CA PRO A 34 -9.83 3.27 -14.07
C PRO A 34 -9.35 4.53 -13.33
N GLU A 35 -9.45 5.72 -13.93
CA GLU A 35 -9.06 6.98 -13.28
C GLU A 35 -9.97 7.32 -12.09
N LEU A 36 -11.20 6.86 -12.08
CA LEU A 36 -12.09 7.01 -10.93
C LEU A 36 -11.63 6.19 -9.73
N SER A 37 -11.00 5.03 -9.96
CA SER A 37 -10.46 4.16 -8.91
C SER A 37 -9.01 4.49 -8.54
N PHE A 38 -8.26 5.02 -9.50
CA PHE A 38 -6.83 5.31 -9.38
C PHE A 38 -6.51 6.72 -9.89
N PRO A 39 -6.99 7.77 -9.21
CA PRO A 39 -6.86 9.14 -9.69
C PRO A 39 -5.40 9.56 -9.83
N ALA A 40 -5.09 10.27 -10.92
CA ALA A 40 -3.78 10.85 -11.12
C ALA A 40 -3.47 11.92 -10.06
N PRO A 41 -2.18 12.11 -9.69
CA PRO A 41 -1.78 13.27 -8.91
C PRO A 41 -2.05 14.55 -9.70
N THR A 42 -2.52 15.58 -9.00
CA THR A 42 -2.82 16.89 -9.58
C THR A 42 -1.77 17.94 -9.21
N GLU A 43 -0.85 17.59 -8.31
CA GLU A 43 0.21 18.48 -7.83
C GLU A 43 1.56 17.79 -7.96
N GLU A 44 2.57 18.55 -8.34
CA GLU A 44 3.96 18.09 -8.35
C GLU A 44 4.44 17.79 -6.93
N PRO A 45 5.10 16.63 -6.69
CA PRO A 45 5.56 16.26 -5.37
C PRO A 45 6.73 17.15 -4.92
N ARG A 46 6.65 17.69 -3.71
CA ARG A 46 7.76 18.41 -3.09
C ARG A 46 8.79 17.44 -2.53
N ILE A 47 9.74 17.05 -3.36
CA ILE A 47 10.71 16.02 -3.05
C ILE A 47 11.78 16.52 -2.06
N SER A 48 11.98 15.77 -0.98
CA SER A 48 13.16 15.84 -0.12
C SER A 48 14.09 14.67 -0.43
N SER A 49 15.28 14.95 -0.89
CA SER A 49 16.30 13.94 -1.22
C SER A 49 17.47 14.06 -0.24
N ARG A 50 17.98 12.91 0.23
CA ARG A 50 19.16 12.81 1.11
C ARG A 50 19.99 11.62 0.72
N ALA A 51 21.32 11.73 0.78
CA ALA A 51 22.21 10.61 0.62
C ALA A 51 21.79 9.43 1.54
N ALA A 52 21.84 8.23 1.03
CA ALA A 52 21.57 7.03 1.80
C ALA A 52 22.75 6.69 2.74
N ASN A 53 22.62 5.62 3.47
CA ASN A 53 23.74 5.16 4.30
C ASN A 53 24.84 4.52 3.43
N PRO A 54 26.10 4.46 3.92
CA PRO A 54 27.23 3.92 3.15
C PRO A 54 27.07 2.46 2.71
N VAL A 55 26.26 1.66 3.42
CA VAL A 55 25.98 0.27 3.03
C VAL A 55 25.16 0.21 1.74
N ALA A 56 24.20 1.12 1.57
CA ALA A 56 23.41 1.21 0.35
C ALA A 56 24.28 1.62 -0.85
N GLU A 57 25.15 2.62 -0.68
CA GLU A 57 26.09 3.07 -1.70
C GLU A 57 27.11 1.98 -2.05
N TRP A 58 27.63 1.29 -1.05
CA TRP A 58 28.52 0.15 -1.27
C TRP A 58 27.84 -0.97 -2.08
N MET A 59 26.59 -1.28 -1.77
CA MET A 59 25.83 -2.30 -2.48
C MET A 59 25.52 -1.89 -3.93
N ALA A 60 25.15 -0.63 -4.14
CA ALA A 60 24.85 -0.09 -5.46
C ALA A 60 26.13 0.08 -6.32
N HIS A 61 27.29 0.26 -5.69
CA HIS A 61 28.52 0.74 -6.30
C HIS A 61 28.38 2.14 -6.93
N GLY A 62 27.59 3.00 -6.30
CA GLY A 62 27.34 4.35 -6.77
C GLY A 62 26.42 5.15 -5.84
N PRO A 63 26.11 6.39 -6.20
CA PRO A 63 25.27 7.26 -5.39
C PRO A 63 23.86 6.72 -5.17
N VAL A 64 23.42 6.76 -3.92
CA VAL A 64 22.08 6.32 -3.51
C VAL A 64 21.41 7.41 -2.68
N HIS A 65 20.19 7.76 -3.04
CA HIS A 65 19.42 8.79 -2.36
C HIS A 65 18.11 8.23 -1.80
N ASN A 66 17.83 8.55 -0.55
CA ASN A 66 16.51 8.34 0.03
C ASN A 66 15.62 9.54 -0.30
N ILE A 67 14.50 9.25 -0.93
CA ILE A 67 13.52 10.22 -1.38
C ILE A 67 12.31 10.14 -0.48
N ARG A 68 11.74 11.29 -0.14
CA ARG A 68 10.48 11.39 0.57
C ARG A 68 9.70 12.63 0.18
N PHE A 69 8.38 12.53 0.23
CA PHE A 69 7.43 13.63 0.07
C PHE A 69 6.11 13.30 0.75
N ASN A 70 5.27 14.30 0.98
CA ASN A 70 3.92 14.09 1.48
C ASN A 70 3.03 13.66 0.31
N SER A 71 2.28 12.57 0.50
CA SER A 71 1.27 12.14 -0.45
C SER A 71 0.17 13.19 -0.58
N SER A 72 -0.20 13.52 -1.81
CA SER A 72 -1.38 14.33 -2.13
C SER A 72 -2.65 13.50 -2.29
N PHE A 73 -2.56 12.18 -2.06
CA PHE A 73 -3.70 11.28 -2.19
C PHE A 73 -4.85 11.64 -1.23
N GLU A 74 -6.02 11.80 -1.79
CA GLU A 74 -7.27 11.81 -1.03
C GLU A 74 -8.02 10.51 -1.28
N ALA A 75 -8.55 9.89 -0.21
CA ALA A 75 -9.31 8.65 -0.33
C ALA A 75 -10.43 8.81 -1.35
N VAL A 76 -10.51 7.83 -2.26
CA VAL A 76 -11.50 7.78 -3.34
C VAL A 76 -12.92 7.74 -2.76
N ASN A 77 -13.10 6.92 -1.71
CA ASN A 77 -14.35 6.89 -0.96
C ASN A 77 -14.42 8.09 0.01
N PRO A 78 -15.36 9.04 -0.19
CA PRO A 78 -15.48 10.20 0.67
C PRO A 78 -15.68 9.87 2.15
N ALA A 79 -16.32 8.73 2.46
CA ALA A 79 -16.57 8.29 3.84
C ALA A 79 -15.27 7.89 4.58
N LEU A 80 -14.16 7.63 3.87
CA LEU A 80 -12.89 7.23 4.44
C LEU A 80 -11.84 8.34 4.47
N ARG A 81 -12.13 9.51 3.91
CA ARG A 81 -11.16 10.61 3.78
C ARG A 81 -10.56 11.04 5.12
N GLU A 82 -11.40 11.24 6.14
CA GLU A 82 -10.92 11.63 7.46
C GLU A 82 -10.03 10.56 8.08
N GLN A 83 -10.43 9.30 7.99
CA GLN A 83 -9.64 8.16 8.46
C GLN A 83 -8.27 8.10 7.75
N CYS A 84 -8.25 8.19 6.42
CA CYS A 84 -7.01 8.12 5.62
C CYS A 84 -6.09 9.32 5.89
N ARG A 85 -6.63 10.51 6.10
CA ARG A 85 -5.84 11.68 6.53
C ARG A 85 -5.16 11.48 7.88
N GLY A 86 -5.78 10.69 8.77
CA GLY A 86 -5.24 10.36 10.09
C GLY A 86 -4.00 9.46 10.07
N TYR A 87 -3.68 8.79 8.97
CA TYR A 87 -2.51 7.92 8.83
C TYR A 87 -1.24 8.74 8.54
N VAL A 88 -0.75 9.45 9.55
CA VAL A 88 0.30 10.47 9.40
C VAL A 88 1.60 9.88 8.82
N ARG A 89 2.00 8.68 9.26
CA ARG A 89 3.23 8.04 8.75
C ARG A 89 3.03 7.48 7.36
N ASN A 90 1.87 6.87 7.11
CA ASN A 90 1.53 6.32 5.82
C ASN A 90 1.49 7.40 4.72
N ASN A 91 1.06 8.60 5.07
CA ASN A 91 0.95 9.73 4.14
C ASN A 91 2.30 10.40 3.81
N VAL A 92 3.42 9.88 4.32
CA VAL A 92 4.76 10.23 3.84
C VAL A 92 5.27 9.13 2.92
N VAL A 93 5.42 9.45 1.67
CA VAL A 93 5.97 8.54 0.65
C VAL A 93 7.47 8.39 0.84
N HIS A 94 7.96 7.18 0.70
CA HIS A 94 9.38 6.86 0.77
C HIS A 94 9.79 6.03 -0.45
N ALA A 95 10.92 6.42 -1.04
CA ALA A 95 11.59 5.66 -2.10
C ALA A 95 13.11 5.75 -1.93
N GLN A 96 13.84 4.84 -2.57
CA GLN A 96 15.28 4.91 -2.68
C GLN A 96 15.65 4.95 -4.15
N HIS A 97 16.44 5.94 -4.57
CA HIS A 97 16.85 6.15 -5.95
C HIS A 97 18.37 5.99 -6.09
N TRP A 98 18.80 5.06 -6.93
CA TRP A 98 20.19 4.83 -7.32
C TRP A 98 20.38 5.50 -8.67
N ARG A 99 21.17 6.55 -8.73
CA ARG A 99 21.37 7.36 -9.93
C ARG A 99 22.83 7.37 -10.35
N HIS A 100 23.05 7.26 -11.67
CA HIS A 100 24.34 7.56 -12.24
C HIS A 100 24.61 9.07 -12.23
N GLU A 101 25.89 9.46 -12.14
CA GLU A 101 26.32 10.86 -12.07
C GLU A 101 26.45 11.51 -13.44
N ASP A 102 26.57 10.70 -14.49
CA ASP A 102 26.78 11.13 -15.87
C ASP A 102 25.49 11.48 -16.62
N GLY A 103 24.36 11.45 -15.95
CA GLY A 103 23.05 11.87 -16.46
C GLY A 103 21.93 10.90 -16.15
N PRO A 104 20.71 11.16 -16.66
CA PRO A 104 19.58 10.26 -16.46
C PRO A 104 19.75 9.02 -17.34
N HIS A 105 19.53 7.85 -16.72
CA HIS A 105 19.55 6.55 -17.40
C HIS A 105 18.14 5.95 -17.45
N PRO A 106 17.88 4.93 -18.32
CA PRO A 106 16.67 4.14 -18.23
C PRO A 106 16.49 3.63 -16.82
N THR A 107 15.33 3.83 -16.23
CA THR A 107 15.11 3.56 -14.82
C THR A 107 14.27 2.30 -14.61
N LEU A 108 14.81 1.34 -13.86
CA LEU A 108 14.07 0.19 -13.35
C LEU A 108 13.42 0.54 -12.01
N CYS A 109 12.12 0.69 -12.03
CA CYS A 109 11.32 0.88 -10.82
C CYS A 109 10.94 -0.48 -10.22
N VAL A 110 11.03 -0.59 -8.89
CA VAL A 110 10.83 -1.85 -8.17
C VAL A 110 9.87 -1.67 -7.01
N ILE A 111 8.85 -2.53 -6.96
CA ILE A 111 7.85 -2.56 -5.89
C ILE A 111 7.94 -3.89 -5.13
N HIS A 112 8.21 -3.80 -3.84
CA HIS A 112 8.36 -4.98 -2.97
C HIS A 112 7.03 -5.71 -2.73
N GLY A 113 7.10 -6.97 -2.28
CA GLY A 113 5.94 -7.74 -1.85
C GLY A 113 5.44 -7.38 -0.44
N PHE A 114 4.35 -8.01 -0.03
CA PHE A 114 3.81 -7.86 1.32
C PHE A 114 4.88 -8.22 2.37
N MET A 115 4.96 -7.42 3.44
CA MET A 115 6.00 -7.46 4.48
C MET A 115 7.42 -7.09 4.01
N GLY A 116 7.70 -7.04 2.71
CA GLY A 116 9.00 -6.64 2.20
C GLY A 116 9.20 -5.13 2.33
N SER A 117 10.17 -4.66 3.12
CA SER A 117 10.42 -3.24 3.24
C SER A 117 11.89 -2.81 3.32
N PRO A 118 12.83 -3.56 3.88
CA PRO A 118 14.22 -3.12 3.87
C PRO A 118 14.77 -3.08 2.45
N TYR A 119 15.23 -1.92 2.01
CA TYR A 119 15.80 -1.73 0.67
C TYR A 119 16.96 -2.67 0.37
N LEU A 120 17.78 -2.97 1.39
CA LEU A 120 18.90 -3.90 1.26
C LEU A 120 18.44 -5.29 0.77
N PHE A 121 17.41 -5.85 1.40
CA PHE A 121 16.88 -7.17 1.01
C PHE A 121 16.26 -7.14 -0.38
N ASN A 122 15.49 -6.09 -0.67
CA ASN A 122 14.90 -5.91 -2.00
C ASN A 122 15.99 -5.73 -3.07
N GLY A 123 17.04 -4.98 -2.77
CA GLY A 123 18.18 -4.80 -3.67
C GLY A 123 18.85 -6.12 -4.04
N LEU A 124 19.04 -7.01 -3.08
CA LEU A 124 19.59 -8.35 -3.31
C LEU A 124 18.60 -9.27 -4.02
N PHE A 125 17.35 -9.30 -3.56
CA PHE A 125 16.31 -10.16 -4.11
C PHE A 125 16.05 -9.91 -5.61
N PHE A 126 15.97 -8.64 -6.02
CA PHE A 126 15.78 -8.26 -7.42
C PHE A 126 17.09 -8.12 -8.20
N SER A 127 18.24 -8.48 -7.61
CA SER A 127 19.57 -8.36 -8.25
C SER A 127 19.87 -6.94 -8.74
N LEU A 128 19.42 -5.91 -8.02
CA LEU A 128 19.49 -4.52 -8.46
C LEU A 128 20.93 -4.01 -8.69
N PRO A 129 21.96 -4.46 -7.96
CA PRO A 129 23.33 -4.11 -8.28
C PRO A 129 23.77 -4.53 -9.69
N TRP A 130 23.19 -5.62 -10.21
CA TRP A 130 23.47 -6.05 -11.59
C TRP A 130 22.83 -5.09 -12.60
N PHE A 131 21.57 -4.71 -12.41
CA PHE A 131 20.87 -3.74 -13.28
C PHE A 131 21.58 -2.39 -13.26
N TYR A 132 21.94 -1.90 -12.07
CA TYR A 132 22.66 -0.63 -11.96
C TYR A 132 23.98 -0.66 -12.72
N ARG A 133 24.83 -1.68 -12.53
CA ARG A 133 26.08 -1.82 -13.29
C ARG A 133 25.87 -2.04 -14.79
N SER A 134 24.68 -2.46 -15.20
CA SER A 134 24.32 -2.61 -16.62
C SER A 134 23.81 -1.31 -17.25
N GLY A 135 23.88 -0.19 -16.53
CA GLY A 135 23.51 1.14 -17.02
C GLY A 135 22.05 1.50 -16.82
N TYR A 136 21.37 0.91 -15.84
CA TYR A 136 20.03 1.32 -15.43
C TYR A 136 20.12 2.11 -14.11
N ASP A 137 19.39 3.21 -14.01
CA ASP A 137 19.04 3.75 -12.72
C ASP A 137 18.00 2.85 -12.04
N VAL A 138 17.90 2.92 -10.71
CA VAL A 138 16.98 2.07 -9.95
C VAL A 138 16.14 2.92 -8.99
N LEU A 139 14.83 2.74 -8.99
CA LEU A 139 13.93 3.35 -8.04
C LEU A 139 13.18 2.26 -7.24
N LEU A 140 13.48 2.16 -5.94
CA LEU A 140 12.76 1.26 -5.02
C LEU A 140 11.66 2.04 -4.31
N TYR A 141 10.42 1.66 -4.53
CA TYR A 141 9.25 2.28 -3.89
C TYR A 141 8.79 1.51 -2.66
N THR A 142 8.43 2.23 -1.60
CA THR A 142 7.82 1.66 -0.39
C THR A 142 6.31 1.79 -0.43
N LEU A 143 5.62 0.65 -0.48
CA LEU A 143 4.15 0.58 -0.47
C LEU A 143 3.55 1.23 0.79
N PRO A 144 2.31 1.73 0.72
CA PRO A 144 1.57 2.20 1.89
C PRO A 144 1.61 1.20 3.05
N PHE A 145 1.62 1.69 4.27
CA PHE A 145 1.68 0.90 5.52
C PHE A 145 2.88 -0.03 5.69
N HIS A 146 3.89 0.04 4.81
CA HIS A 146 5.11 -0.77 4.91
C HIS A 146 6.32 0.07 5.38
N GLY A 147 7.26 -0.60 6.04
CA GLY A 147 8.52 0.02 6.46
C GLY A 147 8.34 1.32 7.22
N ALA A 148 8.94 2.40 6.72
CA ALA A 148 8.83 3.73 7.31
C ALA A 148 7.39 4.29 7.30
N ARG A 149 6.53 3.80 6.42
CA ARG A 149 5.11 4.17 6.30
C ARG A 149 4.19 3.40 7.26
N ALA A 150 4.70 2.37 7.96
CA ALA A 150 3.90 1.63 8.93
C ALA A 150 3.52 2.53 10.11
N GLU A 151 2.24 2.54 10.49
CA GLU A 151 1.75 3.31 11.62
C GLU A 151 2.31 2.80 12.95
N LYS A 152 2.40 3.69 13.95
CA LYS A 152 2.88 3.33 15.28
C LYS A 152 2.00 2.22 15.87
N GLY A 153 2.65 1.19 16.41
CA GLY A 153 1.94 0.04 16.99
C GLY A 153 1.51 -1.03 15.99
N SER A 154 1.83 -0.87 14.70
CA SER A 154 1.63 -1.95 13.73
C SER A 154 2.44 -3.19 14.12
N PRO A 155 1.84 -4.39 14.23
CA PRO A 155 2.54 -5.60 14.62
C PRO A 155 3.66 -6.02 13.66
N PHE A 156 3.51 -5.67 12.37
CA PHE A 156 4.48 -5.95 11.31
C PHE A 156 4.29 -4.99 10.13
N SER A 157 5.28 -4.94 9.24
CA SER A 157 5.26 -4.15 8.01
C SER A 157 4.11 -4.60 7.08
N GLY A 158 3.26 -3.67 6.68
CA GLY A 158 2.08 -3.96 5.83
C GLY A 158 0.79 -4.29 6.60
N TYR A 159 0.82 -4.35 7.93
CA TYR A 159 -0.39 -4.64 8.71
C TYR A 159 -1.58 -3.76 8.33
N GLY A 160 -1.37 -2.45 8.17
CA GLY A 160 -2.41 -1.48 7.83
C GLY A 160 -3.12 -1.76 6.49
N TYR A 161 -2.48 -2.48 5.57
CA TYR A 161 -3.10 -2.86 4.30
C TYR A 161 -4.37 -3.70 4.47
N PHE A 162 -4.41 -4.56 5.49
CA PHE A 162 -5.53 -5.48 5.73
C PHE A 162 -6.30 -5.18 7.02
N ALA A 163 -5.75 -4.33 7.89
CA ALA A 163 -6.33 -4.06 9.21
C ALA A 163 -7.65 -3.27 9.15
N HIS A 164 -7.94 -2.63 8.03
CA HIS A 164 -9.09 -1.74 7.87
C HIS A 164 -10.18 -2.29 6.95
N GLY A 165 -10.23 -3.62 6.75
CA GLY A 165 -11.20 -4.28 5.87
C GLY A 165 -10.91 -4.11 4.39
N PHE A 166 -11.85 -4.53 3.54
CA PHE A 166 -11.70 -4.45 2.08
C PHE A 166 -11.68 -3.00 1.58
N ALA A 167 -12.47 -2.11 2.20
CA ALA A 167 -12.47 -0.70 1.85
C ALA A 167 -11.12 -0.06 2.13
N GLY A 168 -10.50 -0.35 3.28
CA GLY A 168 -9.15 0.11 3.60
C GLY A 168 -8.08 -0.46 2.66
N PHE A 169 -8.22 -1.72 2.24
CA PHE A 169 -7.35 -2.32 1.23
C PHE A 169 -7.49 -1.60 -0.12
N ALA A 170 -8.72 -1.31 -0.58
CA ALA A 170 -8.96 -0.60 -1.83
C ALA A 170 -8.32 0.80 -1.82
N GLU A 171 -8.47 1.54 -0.72
CA GLU A 171 -7.82 2.86 -0.57
C GLU A 171 -6.29 2.77 -0.51
N ALA A 172 -5.74 1.75 0.16
CA ALA A 172 -4.30 1.53 0.20
C ALA A 172 -3.72 1.22 -1.20
N MET A 173 -4.46 0.47 -2.03
CA MET A 173 -4.10 0.21 -3.42
C MET A 173 -4.20 1.48 -4.27
N ALA A 174 -5.28 2.24 -4.14
CA ALA A 174 -5.44 3.51 -4.84
C ALA A 174 -4.32 4.49 -4.48
N GLN A 175 -3.98 4.61 -3.20
CA GLN A 175 -2.85 5.41 -2.72
C GLN A 175 -1.52 4.90 -3.28
N ALA A 176 -1.30 3.57 -3.35
CA ALA A 176 -0.06 3.02 -3.89
C ALA A 176 0.15 3.42 -5.34
N VAL A 177 -0.89 3.38 -6.15
CA VAL A 177 -0.86 3.80 -7.57
C VAL A 177 -0.64 5.30 -7.69
N HIS A 178 -1.40 6.10 -6.95
CA HIS A 178 -1.31 7.57 -6.95
C HIS A 178 0.10 8.05 -6.56
N ASP A 179 0.64 7.55 -5.45
CA ASP A 179 1.97 7.93 -4.95
C ASP A 179 3.07 7.53 -5.93
N PHE A 180 2.89 6.37 -6.60
CA PHE A 180 3.85 5.94 -7.61
C PHE A 180 3.80 6.82 -8.87
N ARG A 181 2.62 7.26 -9.30
CA ARG A 181 2.48 8.22 -10.41
C ARG A 181 3.19 9.54 -10.08
N SER A 182 3.15 10.01 -8.83
CA SER A 182 3.95 11.15 -8.38
C SER A 182 5.47 10.90 -8.46
N LEU A 183 5.91 9.64 -8.26
CA LEU A 183 7.33 9.27 -8.49
C LEU A 183 7.69 9.23 -9.98
N ILE A 184 6.76 8.89 -10.86
CA ILE A 184 6.96 9.01 -12.31
C ILE A 184 7.14 10.49 -12.69
N ASP A 185 6.31 11.39 -12.17
CA ASP A 185 6.46 12.84 -12.39
C ASP A 185 7.84 13.33 -11.94
N TYR A 186 8.32 12.84 -10.80
CA TYR A 186 9.67 13.12 -10.33
C TYR A 186 10.74 12.58 -11.28
N LEU A 187 10.61 11.37 -11.79
CA LEU A 187 11.56 10.79 -12.73
C LEU A 187 11.64 11.61 -14.03
N GLU A 188 10.51 11.98 -14.60
CA GLU A 188 10.45 12.85 -15.78
C GLU A 188 11.08 14.22 -15.52
N PHE A 189 10.78 14.84 -14.38
CA PHE A 189 11.42 16.10 -13.97
C PHE A 189 12.95 15.97 -13.87
N THR A 190 13.48 14.79 -13.52
CA THR A 190 14.94 14.54 -13.48
C THR A 190 15.52 14.16 -14.85
N GLY A 191 14.70 14.13 -15.90
CA GLY A 191 15.11 13.86 -17.27
C GLY A 191 15.07 12.39 -17.68
N VAL A 192 14.47 11.51 -16.86
CA VAL A 192 14.27 10.09 -17.22
C VAL A 192 13.16 9.98 -18.25
N ASP A 193 13.45 9.36 -19.40
CA ASP A 193 12.52 9.16 -20.52
C ASP A 193 12.12 7.70 -20.75
N ARG A 194 12.78 6.76 -20.04
CA ARG A 194 12.53 5.33 -20.15
C ARG A 194 12.34 4.69 -18.79
N ILE A 195 11.13 4.22 -18.53
CA ILE A 195 10.73 3.64 -17.26
C ILE A 195 10.24 2.20 -17.46
N ALA A 196 10.92 1.27 -16.81
CA ALA A 196 10.48 -0.12 -16.68
C ALA A 196 10.04 -0.37 -15.23
N LEU A 197 9.01 -1.17 -15.04
CA LEU A 197 8.43 -1.44 -13.74
C LEU A 197 8.41 -2.93 -13.44
N THR A 198 8.86 -3.31 -12.25
CA THR A 198 8.76 -4.68 -11.76
C THR A 198 8.30 -4.70 -10.31
N GLY A 199 7.76 -5.81 -9.89
CA GLY A 199 7.38 -6.01 -8.49
C GLY A 199 7.06 -7.46 -8.20
N MET A 200 7.04 -7.82 -6.92
CA MET A 200 6.77 -9.18 -6.48
C MET A 200 5.46 -9.26 -5.69
N SER A 201 4.65 -10.30 -5.95
CA SER A 201 3.42 -10.59 -5.21
C SER A 201 2.48 -9.38 -5.17
N LEU A 202 2.24 -8.75 -4.00
CA LEU A 202 1.49 -7.50 -3.87
C LEU A 202 2.10 -6.39 -4.75
N GLY A 203 3.43 -6.26 -4.78
CA GLY A 203 4.13 -5.31 -5.65
C GLY A 203 3.99 -5.65 -7.12
N GLY A 204 3.92 -6.92 -7.49
CA GLY A 204 3.64 -7.36 -8.86
C GLY A 204 2.22 -6.98 -9.30
N TYR A 205 1.24 -7.15 -8.42
CA TYR A 205 -0.14 -6.69 -8.67
C TYR A 205 -0.21 -5.16 -8.81
N THR A 206 0.42 -4.43 -7.88
CA THR A 206 0.50 -2.96 -7.94
C THR A 206 1.18 -2.48 -9.23
N SER A 207 2.26 -3.15 -9.66
CA SER A 207 2.96 -2.83 -10.91
C SER A 207 2.05 -2.98 -12.14
N ALA A 208 1.25 -4.05 -12.17
CA ALA A 208 0.30 -4.26 -13.25
C ALA A 208 -0.80 -3.18 -13.26
N LEU A 209 -1.33 -2.78 -12.09
CA LEU A 209 -2.32 -1.71 -12.00
C LEU A 209 -1.76 -0.37 -12.49
N ILE A 210 -0.53 -0.02 -12.08
CA ILE A 210 0.12 1.22 -12.51
C ILE A 210 0.25 1.24 -14.04
N ALA A 211 0.73 0.14 -14.64
CA ALA A 211 0.87 0.06 -16.10
C ALA A 211 -0.47 0.07 -16.87
N CYS A 212 -1.59 -0.18 -16.20
CA CYS A 212 -2.92 -0.05 -16.81
C CYS A 212 -3.44 1.39 -16.82
N VAL A 213 -2.88 2.29 -16.00
CA VAL A 213 -3.38 3.66 -15.82
C VAL A 213 -2.33 4.73 -16.12
N ASP A 214 -1.11 4.34 -16.46
CA ASP A 214 -0.02 5.28 -16.75
C ASP A 214 0.79 4.83 -17.97
N ASP A 215 0.58 5.49 -19.09
CA ASP A 215 1.19 5.17 -20.39
C ASP A 215 2.70 5.47 -20.45
N ARG A 216 3.27 6.11 -19.44
CA ARG A 216 4.71 6.39 -19.35
C ARG A 216 5.54 5.16 -18.99
N ILE A 217 4.88 4.08 -18.56
CA ILE A 217 5.53 2.78 -18.30
C ILE A 217 5.69 2.01 -19.59
N GLN A 218 6.93 1.87 -20.08
CA GLN A 218 7.24 1.20 -21.35
C GLN A 218 7.34 -0.32 -21.23
N ALA A 219 7.65 -0.83 -20.04
CA ALA A 219 7.72 -2.26 -19.79
C ALA A 219 7.30 -2.57 -18.35
N VAL A 220 6.50 -3.62 -18.17
CA VAL A 220 6.12 -4.12 -16.86
C VAL A 220 6.41 -5.61 -16.75
N ILE A 221 7.05 -6.02 -15.66
CA ILE A 221 7.39 -7.42 -15.35
C ILE A 221 6.85 -7.75 -13.96
N PRO A 222 5.56 -8.12 -13.84
CA PRO A 222 4.98 -8.49 -12.56
C PRO A 222 5.40 -9.93 -12.18
N ASN A 223 6.15 -10.08 -11.09
CA ASN A 223 6.58 -11.39 -10.60
C ASN A 223 5.55 -11.94 -9.61
N VAL A 224 5.03 -13.14 -9.90
CA VAL A 224 4.02 -13.86 -9.09
C VAL A 224 2.94 -12.91 -8.53
N PRO A 225 2.25 -12.13 -9.39
CA PRO A 225 1.30 -11.13 -8.94
C PRO A 225 0.11 -11.78 -8.22
N VAL A 226 -0.43 -11.08 -7.22
CA VAL A 226 -1.67 -11.48 -6.54
C VAL A 226 -2.85 -11.07 -7.41
N VAL A 227 -3.26 -11.91 -8.35
CA VAL A 227 -4.32 -11.59 -9.33
C VAL A 227 -5.74 -11.70 -8.77
N THR A 228 -5.90 -12.36 -7.62
CA THR A 228 -7.19 -12.54 -6.92
C THR A 228 -7.03 -12.17 -5.44
N PRO A 229 -6.92 -10.86 -5.12
CA PRO A 229 -6.66 -10.42 -3.75
C PRO A 229 -7.79 -10.81 -2.78
N ASP A 230 -9.04 -10.92 -3.25
CA ASP A 230 -10.19 -11.41 -2.51
C ASP A 230 -9.96 -12.83 -1.98
N ARG A 231 -9.53 -13.77 -2.81
CA ARG A 231 -9.21 -15.14 -2.40
C ARG A 231 -7.94 -15.21 -1.56
N THR A 232 -6.93 -14.43 -1.92
CA THR A 232 -5.64 -14.40 -1.21
C THR A 232 -5.83 -13.96 0.24
N VAL A 233 -6.72 -13.01 0.52
CA VAL A 233 -7.01 -12.55 1.89
C VAL A 233 -7.59 -13.67 2.74
N ASP A 234 -8.39 -14.56 2.16
CA ASP A 234 -9.00 -15.68 2.90
C ASP A 234 -8.05 -16.87 3.11
N GLU A 235 -7.12 -17.11 2.20
CA GLU A 235 -6.32 -18.34 2.14
C GLU A 235 -4.87 -18.15 2.56
N TRP A 236 -4.31 -16.96 2.39
CA TRP A 236 -2.85 -16.74 2.52
C TRP A 236 -2.44 -16.15 3.87
N PHE A 237 -1.46 -16.80 4.53
CA PHE A 237 -0.82 -16.24 5.72
C PHE A 237 0.14 -15.10 5.33
N PRO A 238 0.19 -13.95 6.06
CA PRO A 238 -0.55 -13.66 7.30
C PRO A 238 -1.88 -12.92 7.08
N ALA A 239 -2.29 -12.63 5.82
CA ALA A 239 -3.50 -11.87 5.54
C ALA A 239 -4.75 -12.55 6.15
N ASN A 240 -4.91 -13.84 5.92
CA ASN A 240 -6.00 -14.65 6.48
C ASN A 240 -6.02 -14.63 8.02
N TYR A 241 -4.85 -14.56 8.66
CA TYR A 241 -4.74 -14.51 10.12
C TYR A 241 -5.20 -13.15 10.67
N VAL A 242 -4.81 -12.05 10.03
CA VAL A 242 -5.24 -10.69 10.40
C VAL A 242 -6.76 -10.56 10.27
N VAL A 243 -7.34 -11.02 9.16
CA VAL A 243 -8.78 -11.00 8.94
C VAL A 243 -9.52 -11.88 9.95
N ARG A 244 -9.03 -13.11 10.21
CA ARG A 244 -9.63 -14.02 11.20
C ARG A 244 -9.52 -13.50 12.62
N LEU A 245 -8.42 -12.87 13.01
CA LEU A 245 -8.28 -12.23 14.33
C LEU A 245 -9.32 -11.11 14.50
N ARG A 246 -9.57 -10.32 13.48
CA ARG A 246 -10.60 -9.28 13.52
C ARG A 246 -11.99 -9.89 13.67
N ILE A 247 -12.32 -10.92 12.89
CA ILE A 247 -13.60 -11.64 12.98
C ILE A 247 -13.75 -12.30 14.36
N SER A 248 -12.71 -12.96 14.89
CA SER A 248 -12.76 -13.63 16.19
C SER A 248 -12.77 -12.67 17.38
N SER A 249 -12.15 -11.51 17.28
CA SER A 249 -12.25 -10.45 18.29
C SER A 249 -13.66 -9.86 18.32
N GLN A 250 -14.27 -9.70 17.17
CA GLN A 250 -15.67 -9.30 17.02
C GLN A 250 -16.64 -10.37 17.55
N ALA A 251 -16.37 -11.66 17.34
CA ALA A 251 -17.17 -12.78 17.83
C ALA A 251 -17.08 -12.97 19.35
N ARG A 252 -15.89 -12.83 19.95
CA ARG A 252 -15.68 -12.97 21.42
C ARG A 252 -16.41 -11.90 22.24
N THR A 253 -16.65 -10.74 21.68
CA THR A 253 -17.55 -9.75 22.31
C THR A 253 -19.03 -10.14 22.21
N THR A 254 -19.39 -11.24 21.50
CA THR A 254 -20.77 -11.69 21.30
C THR A 254 -21.23 -12.80 22.25
N THR A 255 -20.33 -13.53 22.90
CA THR A 255 -20.64 -14.75 23.65
C THR A 255 -20.47 -14.59 25.16
N TRP A 256 -21.06 -13.57 25.80
CA TRP A 256 -21.27 -13.61 27.26
C TRP A 256 -22.50 -12.83 27.68
N SER A 257 -23.65 -13.43 27.54
CA SER A 257 -24.80 -13.20 28.36
C SER A 257 -25.36 -14.58 28.73
N ALA A 258 -24.94 -15.08 29.89
CA ALA A 258 -25.58 -16.25 30.51
C ALA A 258 -27.08 -15.95 30.71
N PRO A 259 -28.00 -16.91 30.45
CA PRO A 259 -29.39 -16.71 30.75
C PRO A 259 -29.59 -16.63 32.27
N GLN A 260 -30.22 -15.56 32.74
CA GLN A 260 -30.66 -15.43 34.13
C GLN A 260 -31.66 -16.54 34.41
N ARG A 261 -31.35 -17.39 35.38
CA ARG A 261 -32.30 -18.35 35.94
C ARG A 261 -33.46 -17.55 36.60
N SER A 262 -34.62 -17.70 36.06
CA SER A 262 -35.87 -17.30 36.66
C SER A 262 -36.10 -18.20 37.89
N THR A 263 -35.84 -17.72 39.09
CA THR A 263 -36.35 -18.30 40.34
C THR A 263 -37.80 -17.86 40.51
N ARG A 264 -38.73 -18.74 40.13
CA ARG A 264 -40.11 -18.64 40.64
C ARG A 264 -40.11 -19.19 42.05
N HIS A 265 -40.37 -18.33 42.98
CA HIS A 265 -40.83 -18.77 44.32
C HIS A 265 -42.34 -18.97 44.28
N HIS A 266 -42.76 -20.14 44.71
CA HIS A 266 -44.09 -20.42 45.23
C HIS A 266 -44.13 -20.07 46.71
#